data_a5e46f68e70bae114d0add8f1e9b22d6
#
_entry.id   a5e46f68e70bae114d0add8f1e9b22d6
#
_cell.length_a   1.000
_cell.length_b   1.000
_cell.length_c   1.000
_cell.angle_alpha   90.00
_cell.angle_beta   90.00
_cell.angle_gamma   90.00
#
_symmetry.space_group_name_H-M   'P 1'
#
loop_
_entity.id
_entity.type
_entity.pdbx_description
1 polymer ?
#
loop_
_entity_poly.entity_id
_entity_poly.type
_entity_poly.pdbx_seq_one_letter_code
_entity_poly.pdbx_strand_id
1 'polypeptide(L)'
;LVGTYSDDGLGQALATCRDLFGRTAPNAVGAQPPVLIVPGLFEPELCRRLIEHWNVSEKRADTVSSVSHGDAYASAAFKKRRDVWIAEPDLLRLLQQRIGRRAVPEIKKAFNFRVVHGEVMRIGCYDSADGGYFRAHRDNTTPYTAHRQFAMSVNLNTGEYEGGDVHFPEYGRQLYRPDVGGAVVFSCSILHEAMPVTKGRRFGLFTFLFDEEGRRAEQRMRQERGLEGAKR
;
A
#
# COMPACT_ATOMS: atom_id res chain seq x y z
N LEU A 1 12.59 -10.49 5.07
CA LEU A 1 14.06 -10.39 4.97
C LEU A 1 14.51 -9.28 5.89
N VAL A 2 15.23 -9.61 6.95
CA VAL A 2 15.68 -8.66 7.98
C VAL A 2 16.98 -7.95 7.57
N GLY A 3 17.62 -8.40 6.51
CA GLY A 3 18.83 -7.83 5.94
C GLY A 3 19.48 -8.74 4.90
N THR A 4 20.39 -8.18 4.10
CA THR A 4 21.33 -8.91 3.25
C THR A 4 22.71 -8.81 3.90
N TYR A 5 23.36 -9.94 4.11
CA TYR A 5 24.66 -10.03 4.78
C TYR A 5 25.70 -10.51 3.76
N SER A 6 26.92 -9.95 3.83
CA SER A 6 28.09 -10.42 3.08
C SER A 6 28.69 -11.67 3.73
N ASP A 7 29.79 -12.24 3.20
CA ASP A 7 30.39 -13.51 3.66
C ASP A 7 30.73 -13.57 5.17
N ASP A 8 30.86 -12.43 5.82
CA ASP A 8 30.99 -12.27 7.29
C ASP A 8 29.64 -12.33 8.02
N GLY A 9 28.56 -12.60 7.30
CA GLY A 9 27.21 -12.24 7.66
C GLY A 9 26.52 -13.13 8.68
N LEU A 10 27.01 -14.35 8.97
CA LEU A 10 26.31 -15.23 9.90
C LEU A 10 26.30 -14.66 11.33
N GLY A 11 27.42 -14.11 11.77
CA GLY A 11 27.54 -13.45 13.08
C GLY A 11 26.64 -12.21 13.18
N GLN A 12 26.63 -11.39 12.14
CA GLN A 12 25.77 -10.20 12.06
C GLN A 12 24.28 -10.57 11.97
N ALA A 13 23.93 -11.59 11.17
CA ALA A 13 22.58 -12.10 11.08
C ALA A 13 22.07 -12.61 12.44
N LEU A 14 22.88 -13.38 13.16
CA LEU A 14 22.55 -13.88 14.49
C LEU A 14 22.42 -12.73 15.52
N ALA A 15 23.32 -11.73 15.46
CA ALA A 15 23.24 -10.56 16.32
C ALA A 15 21.94 -9.76 16.04
N THR A 16 21.60 -9.53 14.78
CA THR A 16 20.35 -8.86 14.38
C THR A 16 19.12 -9.65 14.82
N CYS A 17 19.13 -10.98 14.67
CA CYS A 17 18.03 -11.81 15.15
C CYS A 17 17.89 -11.71 16.68
N ARG A 18 18.98 -11.79 17.44
CA ARG A 18 18.96 -11.66 18.90
C ARG A 18 18.44 -10.30 19.35
N ASP A 19 18.87 -9.23 18.69
CA ASP A 19 18.40 -7.86 18.95
C ASP A 19 16.89 -7.70 18.68
N LEU A 20 16.40 -8.23 17.58
CA LEU A 20 14.98 -8.22 17.23
C LEU A 20 14.14 -9.03 18.24
N PHE A 21 14.58 -10.23 18.61
CA PHE A 21 13.90 -11.05 19.61
C PHE A 21 13.99 -10.44 21.02
N GLY A 22 15.07 -9.73 21.33
CA GLY A 22 15.26 -9.06 22.64
C GLY A 22 14.49 -7.78 22.83
N ARG A 23 14.03 -7.13 21.74
CA ARG A 23 13.30 -5.85 21.78
C ARG A 23 11.84 -5.96 22.23
N THR A 24 11.25 -7.15 22.16
CA THR A 24 9.84 -7.35 22.50
C THR A 24 9.68 -8.38 23.59
N ALA A 25 9.23 -7.95 24.78
CA ALA A 25 8.72 -8.88 25.76
C ALA A 25 7.47 -9.60 25.17
N PRO A 26 7.27 -10.89 25.52
CA PRO A 26 6.05 -11.58 25.14
C PRO A 26 4.81 -10.79 25.54
N ASN A 27 3.93 -10.50 24.59
CA ASN A 27 2.70 -9.76 24.84
C ASN A 27 1.49 -10.56 24.34
N ALA A 28 0.46 -10.64 25.18
CA ALA A 28 -0.81 -11.26 24.79
C ALA A 28 -1.57 -10.31 23.87
N VAL A 29 -1.86 -10.77 22.63
CA VAL A 29 -2.63 -10.01 21.65
C VAL A 29 -4.09 -10.43 21.74
N GLY A 30 -4.94 -9.51 22.20
CA GLY A 30 -6.38 -9.77 22.34
C GLY A 30 -7.15 -9.63 21.03
N ALA A 31 -6.84 -8.60 20.23
CA ALA A 31 -7.44 -8.39 18.91
C ALA A 31 -6.39 -7.82 17.96
N GLN A 32 -6.27 -8.41 16.80
CA GLN A 32 -5.35 -7.95 15.75
C GLN A 32 -6.03 -8.12 14.38
N PRO A 33 -5.99 -7.09 13.51
CA PRO A 33 -6.46 -7.25 12.14
C PRO A 33 -5.60 -8.29 11.41
N PRO A 34 -6.18 -9.04 10.46
CA PRO A 34 -5.41 -9.93 9.59
C PRO A 34 -4.63 -9.11 8.56
N VAL A 35 -3.53 -8.52 9.02
CA VAL A 35 -2.61 -7.72 8.19
C VAL A 35 -1.26 -8.39 8.13
N LEU A 36 -0.58 -8.24 7.00
CA LEU A 36 0.79 -8.67 6.79
C LEU A 36 1.69 -7.46 6.66
N ILE A 37 2.71 -7.37 7.51
CA ILE A 37 3.80 -6.42 7.35
C ILE A 37 4.92 -7.10 6.54
N VAL A 38 5.30 -6.50 5.42
CA VAL A 38 6.44 -6.94 4.60
C VAL A 38 7.55 -5.92 4.75
N PRO A 39 8.55 -6.16 5.60
CA PRO A 39 9.66 -5.24 5.77
C PRO A 39 10.57 -5.23 4.54
N GLY A 40 11.17 -4.07 4.23
CA GLY A 40 12.19 -3.95 3.19
C GLY A 40 11.74 -4.42 1.80
N LEU A 41 10.46 -4.22 1.44
CA LEU A 41 9.94 -4.54 0.12
C LEU A 41 10.70 -3.76 -0.97
N PHE A 42 10.96 -2.48 -0.70
CA PHE A 42 11.77 -1.62 -1.55
C PHE A 42 13.01 -1.14 -0.80
N GLU A 43 14.11 -1.01 -1.53
CA GLU A 43 15.33 -0.40 -1.03
C GLU A 43 15.10 1.13 -0.82
N PRO A 44 15.77 1.79 0.16
CA PRO A 44 15.63 3.23 0.40
C PRO A 44 15.91 4.08 -0.84
N GLU A 45 16.84 3.66 -1.70
CA GLU A 45 17.16 4.31 -2.97
C GLU A 45 15.97 4.33 -3.93
N LEU A 46 15.27 3.18 -4.06
CA LEU A 46 14.07 3.08 -4.89
C LEU A 46 12.94 3.96 -4.32
N CYS A 47 12.82 4.04 -2.99
CA CYS A 47 11.83 4.91 -2.34
C CYS A 47 12.10 6.39 -2.68
N ARG A 48 13.36 6.86 -2.61
CA ARG A 48 13.74 8.22 -3.00
C ARG A 48 13.43 8.49 -4.47
N ARG A 49 13.80 7.58 -5.37
CA ARG A 49 13.49 7.69 -6.80
C ARG A 49 11.99 7.81 -7.07
N LEU A 50 11.14 7.08 -6.34
CA LEU A 50 9.68 7.18 -6.46
C LEU A 50 9.16 8.55 -5.99
N ILE A 51 9.70 9.10 -4.91
CA ILE A 51 9.36 10.45 -4.43
C ILE A 51 9.80 11.51 -5.44
N GLU A 52 10.98 11.40 -6.01
CA GLU A 52 11.47 12.28 -7.07
C GLU A 52 10.57 12.21 -8.31
N HIS A 53 10.19 10.99 -8.73
CA HIS A 53 9.24 10.79 -9.81
C HIS A 53 7.90 11.50 -9.52
N TRP A 54 7.37 11.38 -8.30
CA TRP A 54 6.16 12.10 -7.90
C TRP A 54 6.36 13.62 -7.97
N ASN A 55 7.52 14.14 -7.53
CA ASN A 55 7.79 15.59 -7.50
C ASN A 55 7.77 16.23 -8.90
N VAL A 56 8.26 15.54 -9.93
CA VAL A 56 8.35 16.08 -11.29
C VAL A 56 7.14 15.76 -12.17
N SER A 57 6.30 14.79 -11.78
CA SER A 57 5.14 14.38 -12.56
C SER A 57 3.92 15.27 -12.31
N GLU A 58 2.99 15.30 -13.25
CA GLU A 58 1.70 15.94 -13.09
C GLU A 58 0.86 15.24 -12.01
N LYS A 59 0.37 16.00 -11.04
CA LYS A 59 -0.44 15.49 -9.92
C LYS A 59 -1.90 15.54 -10.30
N ARG A 60 -2.60 14.44 -10.06
CA ARG A 60 -4.05 14.39 -10.18
C ARG A 60 -4.67 14.33 -8.78
N ALA A 61 -5.66 15.16 -8.54
CA ALA A 61 -6.53 14.98 -7.39
C ALA A 61 -7.21 13.61 -7.55
N ASP A 62 -7.04 12.73 -6.56
CA ASP A 62 -7.63 11.39 -6.63
C ASP A 62 -9.14 11.51 -6.45
N THR A 63 -9.88 11.21 -7.50
CA THR A 63 -11.33 11.04 -7.44
C THR A 63 -11.62 9.67 -6.82
N VAL A 64 -12.38 9.67 -5.73
CA VAL A 64 -12.82 8.42 -5.10
C VAL A 64 -13.74 7.68 -6.08
N SER A 65 -13.30 6.52 -6.57
CA SER A 65 -14.09 5.67 -7.49
C SER A 65 -15.39 5.13 -6.85
N SER A 66 -15.60 5.39 -5.56
CA SER A 66 -16.75 4.95 -4.78
C SER A 66 -17.90 5.94 -4.73
N VAL A 67 -17.70 7.18 -5.20
CA VAL A 67 -18.79 8.16 -5.26
C VAL A 67 -19.44 8.04 -6.64
N SER A 68 -20.51 7.29 -6.69
CA SER A 68 -21.44 7.31 -7.81
C SER A 68 -21.98 8.72 -7.97
N HIS A 69 -21.69 9.33 -9.10
CA HIS A 69 -22.32 10.57 -9.61
C HIS A 69 -22.20 11.83 -8.74
N GLY A 70 -21.23 12.65 -9.03
CA GLY A 70 -21.50 14.08 -9.15
C GLY A 70 -20.89 15.06 -8.16
N ASP A 71 -20.27 14.68 -7.04
CA ASP A 71 -19.78 15.70 -6.11
C ASP A 71 -18.28 15.61 -5.80
N ALA A 72 -17.50 16.43 -6.49
CA ALA A 72 -16.11 16.71 -6.11
C ALA A 72 -15.98 17.21 -4.66
N TYR A 73 -17.02 17.77 -4.09
CA TYR A 73 -17.13 18.22 -2.69
C TYR A 73 -17.13 17.04 -1.70
N ALA A 74 -17.86 15.98 -1.99
CA ALA A 74 -17.88 14.78 -1.16
C ALA A 74 -16.51 14.06 -1.16
N SER A 75 -15.76 14.14 -2.24
CA SER A 75 -14.42 13.60 -2.38
C SER A 75 -13.40 14.25 -1.43
N ALA A 76 -13.37 15.58 -1.34
CA ALA A 76 -12.45 16.32 -0.49
C ALA A 76 -12.75 16.16 1.02
N ALA A 77 -14.00 15.94 1.41
CA ALA A 77 -14.39 15.65 2.79
C ALA A 77 -14.05 14.22 3.21
N PHE A 78 -13.84 13.31 2.25
CA PHE A 78 -13.58 11.89 2.49
C PHE A 78 -12.10 11.52 2.35
N LYS A 79 -11.39 12.15 1.40
CA LYS A 79 -9.99 11.88 1.09
C LYS A 79 -9.27 13.15 0.66
N LYS A 80 -8.09 13.36 1.23
CA LYS A 80 -7.15 14.42 0.83
C LYS A 80 -5.80 13.79 0.52
N ARG A 81 -5.60 13.42 -0.74
CA ARG A 81 -4.37 12.85 -1.27
C ARG A 81 -4.18 13.27 -2.73
N ARG A 82 -2.95 13.52 -3.13
CA ARG A 82 -2.57 13.78 -4.52
C ARG A 82 -1.82 12.57 -5.05
N ASP A 83 -2.24 12.06 -6.21
CA ASP A 83 -1.70 10.84 -6.79
C ASP A 83 -0.99 11.10 -8.13
N VAL A 84 0.04 10.29 -8.39
CA VAL A 84 0.73 10.13 -9.67
C VAL A 84 0.68 8.67 -10.06
N TRP A 85 0.10 8.36 -11.23
CA TRP A 85 0.10 7.00 -11.78
C TRP A 85 1.44 6.72 -12.44
N ILE A 86 2.00 5.54 -12.17
CA ILE A 86 3.27 5.13 -12.78
C ILE A 86 2.96 4.56 -14.16
N ALA A 87 3.49 5.19 -15.18
CA ALA A 87 3.30 4.80 -16.59
C ALA A 87 4.59 4.29 -17.25
N GLU A 88 5.78 4.59 -16.68
CA GLU A 88 7.05 4.21 -17.25
C GLU A 88 7.27 2.69 -17.21
N PRO A 89 7.45 2.04 -18.39
CA PRO A 89 7.52 0.58 -18.44
C PRO A 89 8.67 -0.02 -17.62
N ASP A 90 9.81 0.64 -17.58
CA ASP A 90 10.99 0.16 -16.84
C ASP A 90 10.79 0.24 -15.34
N LEU A 91 10.19 1.33 -14.86
CA LEU A 91 9.86 1.49 -13.45
C LEU A 91 8.78 0.48 -13.04
N LEU A 92 7.74 0.29 -13.85
CA LEU A 92 6.71 -0.70 -13.60
C LEU A 92 7.30 -2.11 -13.52
N ARG A 93 8.17 -2.50 -14.45
CA ARG A 93 8.83 -3.82 -14.42
C ARG A 93 9.67 -4.01 -13.15
N LEU A 94 10.41 -3.00 -12.75
CA LEU A 94 11.21 -3.03 -11.52
C LEU A 94 10.33 -3.25 -10.30
N LEU A 95 9.25 -2.48 -10.15
CA LEU A 95 8.31 -2.58 -9.04
C LEU A 95 7.61 -3.94 -9.01
N GLN A 96 7.12 -4.41 -10.15
CA GLN A 96 6.52 -5.74 -10.28
C GLN A 96 7.49 -6.85 -9.89
N GLN A 97 8.76 -6.73 -10.29
CA GLN A 97 9.79 -7.70 -9.90
C GLN A 97 10.03 -7.70 -8.38
N ARG A 98 10.09 -6.52 -7.73
CA ARG A 98 10.27 -6.44 -6.27
C ARG A 98 9.05 -7.03 -5.54
N ILE A 99 7.86 -6.65 -5.93
CA ILE A 99 6.60 -7.16 -5.36
C ILE A 99 6.51 -8.67 -5.56
N GLY A 100 6.74 -9.16 -6.77
CA GLY A 100 6.66 -10.57 -7.11
C GLY A 100 7.66 -11.42 -6.33
N ARG A 101 8.87 -10.92 -6.08
CA ARG A 101 9.91 -11.66 -5.35
C ARG A 101 9.79 -11.58 -3.83
N ARG A 102 9.28 -10.47 -3.27
CA ARG A 102 9.34 -10.20 -1.83
C ARG A 102 7.97 -10.20 -1.14
N ALA A 103 6.90 -9.70 -1.80
CA ALA A 103 5.58 -9.64 -1.19
C ALA A 103 4.72 -10.86 -1.55
N VAL A 104 4.67 -11.26 -2.82
CA VAL A 104 3.78 -12.35 -3.28
C VAL A 104 4.02 -13.67 -2.53
N PRO A 105 5.26 -14.14 -2.28
CA PRO A 105 5.48 -15.34 -1.49
C PRO A 105 4.99 -15.22 -0.04
N GLU A 106 5.17 -14.04 0.58
CA GLU A 106 4.72 -13.80 1.95
C GLU A 106 3.20 -13.71 2.05
N ILE A 107 2.53 -13.12 1.05
CA ILE A 107 1.05 -13.14 0.93
C ILE A 107 0.54 -14.57 0.81
N LYS A 108 1.19 -15.41 -0.04
CA LYS A 108 0.84 -16.81 -0.18
C LYS A 108 0.98 -17.57 1.13
N LYS A 109 2.05 -17.31 1.87
CA LYS A 109 2.33 -17.94 3.16
C LYS A 109 1.32 -17.50 4.24
N ALA A 110 1.05 -16.19 4.35
CA ALA A 110 0.22 -15.64 5.40
C ALA A 110 -1.28 -15.91 5.21
N PHE A 111 -1.75 -15.84 3.97
CA PHE A 111 -3.18 -15.87 3.64
C PHE A 111 -3.61 -17.07 2.78
N ASN A 112 -2.68 -17.95 2.43
CA ASN A 112 -2.89 -19.01 1.44
C ASN A 112 -3.48 -18.49 0.12
N PHE A 113 -3.17 -17.24 -0.25
CA PHE A 113 -3.73 -16.54 -1.38
C PHE A 113 -2.73 -16.46 -2.55
N ARG A 114 -3.19 -16.79 -3.76
CA ARG A 114 -2.36 -16.75 -4.97
C ARG A 114 -2.61 -15.44 -5.72
N VAL A 115 -1.74 -14.47 -5.54
CA VAL A 115 -1.73 -13.24 -6.36
C VAL A 115 -1.38 -13.61 -7.80
N VAL A 116 -2.22 -13.21 -8.74
CA VAL A 116 -2.03 -13.39 -10.18
C VAL A 116 -1.85 -12.05 -10.87
N HIS A 117 -2.50 -11.01 -10.37
CA HIS A 117 -2.54 -9.71 -11.02
C HIS A 117 -2.59 -8.57 -10.00
N GLY A 118 -2.29 -7.36 -10.47
CA GLY A 118 -2.42 -6.13 -9.68
C GLY A 118 -2.88 -4.97 -10.53
N GLU A 119 -3.60 -4.03 -9.92
CA GLU A 119 -3.95 -2.76 -10.56
C GLU A 119 -2.72 -1.89 -10.83
N VAL A 120 -2.90 -0.88 -11.68
CA VAL A 120 -1.89 0.14 -11.95
C VAL A 120 -1.43 0.77 -10.64
N MET A 121 -0.10 0.84 -10.47
CA MET A 121 0.52 1.41 -9.28
C MET A 121 0.47 2.93 -9.31
N ARG A 122 0.28 3.52 -8.14
CA ARG A 122 0.30 4.98 -7.97
C ARG A 122 1.11 5.38 -6.75
N ILE A 123 1.78 6.50 -6.85
CA ILE A 123 2.43 7.15 -5.74
C ILE A 123 1.47 8.22 -5.24
N GLY A 124 1.09 8.15 -3.95
CA GLY A 124 0.22 9.13 -3.32
C GLY A 124 0.96 9.93 -2.25
N CYS A 125 0.61 11.20 -2.14
CA CYS A 125 1.11 12.11 -1.12
C CYS A 125 -0.03 12.63 -0.26
N TYR A 126 0.07 12.40 1.04
CA TYR A 126 -0.73 13.05 2.07
C TYR A 126 0.11 14.18 2.67
N ASP A 127 -0.39 15.41 2.56
CA ASP A 127 0.32 16.61 2.99
C ASP A 127 -0.35 17.19 4.26
N SER A 128 0.44 17.50 5.28
CA SER A 128 -0.09 18.10 6.51
C SER A 128 -0.66 19.50 6.28
N ALA A 129 -0.17 20.23 5.26
CA ALA A 129 -0.71 21.55 4.90
C ALA A 129 -2.18 21.49 4.48
N ASP A 130 -2.60 20.36 3.86
CA ASP A 130 -4.00 20.10 3.48
C ASP A 130 -4.75 19.28 4.56
N GLY A 131 -4.07 18.87 5.63
CA GLY A 131 -4.55 17.88 6.59
C GLY A 131 -4.77 16.52 5.95
N GLY A 132 -3.83 16.05 5.11
CA GLY A 132 -3.95 14.86 4.28
C GLY A 132 -4.38 13.60 5.05
N TYR A 133 -5.46 12.96 4.60
CA TYR A 133 -6.07 11.79 5.22
C TYR A 133 -6.89 10.97 4.21
N PHE A 134 -7.32 9.79 4.64
CA PHE A 134 -8.36 9.02 3.96
C PHE A 134 -9.24 8.38 5.03
N ARG A 135 -10.51 8.78 5.09
CA ARG A 135 -11.46 8.32 6.12
C ARG A 135 -11.73 6.83 5.99
N ALA A 136 -12.29 6.25 7.07
CA ALA A 136 -12.60 4.84 7.16
C ALA A 136 -13.48 4.35 5.99
N HIS A 137 -12.99 3.34 5.27
CA HIS A 137 -13.63 2.76 4.08
C HIS A 137 -13.19 1.31 3.86
N ARG A 138 -13.85 0.65 2.92
CA ARG A 138 -13.46 -0.62 2.31
C ARG A 138 -13.20 -0.39 0.83
N ASP A 139 -12.23 -1.10 0.26
CA ASP A 139 -11.76 -0.81 -1.11
C ASP A 139 -12.56 -1.49 -2.21
N ASN A 140 -13.45 -2.44 -1.86
CA ASN A 140 -14.15 -3.32 -2.80
C ASN A 140 -15.69 -3.24 -2.74
N THR A 141 -16.23 -2.11 -2.30
CA THR A 141 -17.67 -1.95 -2.03
C THR A 141 -18.50 -1.53 -3.24
N THR A 142 -17.89 -1.27 -4.39
CA THR A 142 -18.61 -0.87 -5.60
C THR A 142 -18.45 -1.91 -6.72
N PRO A 143 -19.35 -1.98 -7.70
CA PRO A 143 -19.18 -2.88 -8.85
C PRO A 143 -17.83 -2.68 -9.56
N TYR A 144 -17.29 -1.46 -9.55
CA TYR A 144 -16.02 -1.11 -10.20
C TYR A 144 -14.77 -1.52 -9.43
N THR A 145 -14.93 -1.84 -8.17
CA THR A 145 -13.83 -2.20 -7.26
C THR A 145 -13.98 -3.60 -6.66
N ALA A 146 -15.09 -4.28 -6.94
CA ALA A 146 -15.41 -5.60 -6.37
C ALA A 146 -14.37 -6.69 -6.66
N HIS A 147 -13.55 -6.52 -7.71
CA HIS A 147 -12.46 -7.42 -8.06
C HIS A 147 -11.25 -7.30 -7.13
N ARG A 148 -11.13 -6.23 -6.33
CA ARG A 148 -10.01 -5.99 -5.42
C ARG A 148 -10.09 -6.92 -4.23
N GLN A 149 -9.05 -7.71 -4.01
CA GLN A 149 -9.01 -8.67 -2.90
C GLN A 149 -8.04 -8.26 -1.81
N PHE A 150 -6.85 -7.78 -2.16
CA PHE A 150 -5.87 -7.26 -1.22
C PHE A 150 -5.41 -5.85 -1.61
N ALA A 151 -5.34 -4.97 -0.63
CA ALA A 151 -4.68 -3.68 -0.74
C ALA A 151 -3.22 -3.82 -0.28
N MET A 152 -2.31 -3.12 -0.95
CA MET A 152 -0.92 -2.99 -0.55
C MET A 152 -0.53 -1.52 -0.51
N SER A 153 -0.04 -1.08 0.65
CA SER A 153 0.48 0.27 0.91
C SER A 153 1.95 0.17 1.31
N VAL A 154 2.86 0.69 0.49
CA VAL A 154 4.30 0.74 0.79
C VAL A 154 4.64 2.14 1.28
N ASN A 155 5.25 2.27 2.45
CA ASN A 155 5.73 3.55 2.96
C ASN A 155 7.06 3.92 2.31
N LEU A 156 7.17 5.14 1.77
CA LEU A 156 8.37 5.59 1.04
C LEU A 156 9.31 6.48 1.89
N ASN A 157 8.80 7.12 2.93
CA ASN A 157 9.58 8.09 3.74
C ASN A 157 9.21 8.09 5.22
N THR A 158 8.99 6.92 5.82
CA THR A 158 8.78 6.79 7.27
C THR A 158 9.92 7.46 8.04
N GLY A 159 9.56 8.28 9.05
CA GLY A 159 10.53 9.08 9.82
C GLY A 159 10.60 10.56 9.39
N GLU A 160 10.09 10.91 8.20
CA GLU A 160 10.06 12.29 7.69
C GLU A 160 8.71 12.99 7.89
N TYR A 161 7.73 12.31 8.51
CA TYR A 161 6.39 12.84 8.76
C TYR A 161 5.84 12.33 10.10
N GLU A 162 4.83 13.02 10.62
CA GLU A 162 4.08 12.61 11.82
C GLU A 162 2.61 12.35 11.45
N GLY A 163 1.96 11.42 12.16
CA GLY A 163 0.60 10.96 11.81
C GLY A 163 0.58 10.08 10.56
N GLY A 164 -0.52 10.03 9.87
CA GLY A 164 -0.66 9.32 8.59
C GLY A 164 -0.61 7.80 8.68
N ASP A 165 -0.76 7.21 9.84
CA ASP A 165 -0.73 5.76 10.04
C ASP A 165 -1.94 5.07 9.40
N VAL A 166 -1.80 3.80 9.07
CA VAL A 166 -2.95 2.96 8.73
C VAL A 166 -3.60 2.47 10.02
N HIS A 167 -4.91 2.64 10.10
CA HIS A 167 -5.73 2.22 11.24
C HIS A 167 -6.85 1.30 10.76
N PHE A 168 -7.20 0.31 11.60
CA PHE A 168 -8.27 -0.65 11.36
C PHE A 168 -9.29 -0.56 12.51
N PRO A 169 -10.34 0.29 12.41
CA PRO A 169 -11.25 0.61 13.52
C PRO A 169 -11.98 -0.60 14.11
N GLU A 170 -12.23 -1.64 13.32
CA GLU A 170 -12.90 -2.87 13.78
C GLU A 170 -12.03 -3.71 14.74
N TYR A 171 -10.71 -3.45 14.81
CA TYR A 171 -9.74 -4.27 15.54
C TYR A 171 -9.09 -3.54 16.72
N GLY A 172 -9.48 -2.30 16.99
CA GLY A 172 -8.96 -1.54 18.12
C GLY A 172 -8.15 -0.30 17.71
N ARG A 173 -7.26 0.14 18.61
CA ARG A 173 -6.55 1.43 18.47
C ARG A 173 -5.16 1.33 17.87
N GLN A 174 -4.72 0.14 17.50
CA GLN A 174 -3.36 -0.09 16.97
C GLN A 174 -3.16 0.63 15.63
N LEU A 175 -2.03 1.27 15.48
CA LEU A 175 -1.62 1.99 14.28
C LEU A 175 -0.50 1.20 13.58
N TYR A 176 -0.54 1.21 12.25
CA TYR A 176 0.39 0.43 11.41
C TYR A 176 1.23 1.37 10.57
N ARG A 177 2.52 1.40 10.85
CA ARG A 177 3.52 2.22 10.16
C ARG A 177 4.76 1.38 9.91
N PRO A 178 4.89 0.68 8.79
CA PRO A 178 6.15 0.02 8.45
C PRO A 178 7.27 1.03 8.21
N ASP A 179 8.50 0.57 8.36
CA ASP A 179 9.69 1.35 8.04
C ASP A 179 9.74 1.74 6.56
N VAL A 180 10.72 2.59 6.19
CA VAL A 180 10.95 2.99 4.79
C VAL A 180 11.07 1.75 3.90
N GLY A 181 10.32 1.74 2.81
CA GLY A 181 10.26 0.62 1.87
C GLY A 181 9.49 -0.61 2.37
N GLY A 182 8.97 -0.58 3.58
CA GLY A 182 8.08 -1.63 4.11
C GLY A 182 6.64 -1.46 3.64
N ALA A 183 5.90 -2.55 3.57
CA ALA A 183 4.50 -2.58 3.14
C ALA A 183 3.55 -3.10 4.21
N VAL A 184 2.33 -2.58 4.21
CA VAL A 184 1.16 -3.18 4.86
C VAL A 184 0.30 -3.80 3.77
N VAL A 185 -0.05 -5.08 3.92
CA VAL A 185 -0.96 -5.82 3.02
C VAL A 185 -2.14 -6.31 3.84
N PHE A 186 -3.36 -6.06 3.36
CA PHE A 186 -4.59 -6.43 4.04
C PHE A 186 -5.74 -6.65 3.05
N SER A 187 -6.78 -7.35 3.48
CA SER A 187 -7.97 -7.58 2.65
C SER A 187 -8.70 -6.26 2.37
N CYS A 188 -9.10 -6.04 1.13
CA CYS A 188 -9.91 -4.90 0.70
C CYS A 188 -11.28 -4.83 1.39
N SER A 189 -11.73 -5.93 1.99
CA SER A 189 -13.00 -6.03 2.72
C SER A 189 -12.91 -5.56 4.17
N ILE A 190 -11.72 -5.24 4.69
CA ILE A 190 -11.53 -4.75 6.05
C ILE A 190 -11.72 -3.23 6.07
N LEU A 191 -12.48 -2.72 7.05
CA LEU A 191 -12.59 -1.28 7.29
C LEU A 191 -11.24 -0.73 7.72
N HIS A 192 -10.75 0.25 6.99
CA HIS A 192 -9.44 0.87 7.24
C HIS A 192 -9.44 2.34 6.89
N GLU A 193 -8.50 3.08 7.46
CA GLU A 193 -8.30 4.49 7.20
C GLU A 193 -6.81 4.86 7.19
N ALA A 194 -6.47 5.96 6.52
CA ALA A 194 -5.20 6.65 6.73
C ALA A 194 -5.47 7.84 7.65
N MET A 195 -4.87 7.79 8.84
CA MET A 195 -4.98 8.86 9.83
C MET A 195 -4.44 10.18 9.25
N PRO A 196 -4.89 11.34 9.75
CA PRO A 196 -4.36 12.62 9.32
C PRO A 196 -2.83 12.71 9.47
N VAL A 197 -2.16 13.22 8.43
CA VAL A 197 -0.77 13.64 8.54
C VAL A 197 -0.75 14.97 9.29
N THR A 198 -0.06 15.00 10.43
CA THR A 198 -0.02 16.18 11.32
C THR A 198 1.20 17.06 11.08
N LYS A 199 2.28 16.49 10.49
CA LYS A 199 3.48 17.22 10.14
C LYS A 199 4.18 16.60 8.93
N GLY A 200 4.67 17.41 8.01
CA GLY A 200 5.40 16.99 6.83
C GLY A 200 4.49 16.37 5.75
N ARG A 201 5.07 15.52 4.93
CA ARG A 201 4.39 14.84 3.81
C ARG A 201 4.65 13.35 3.87
N ARG A 202 3.59 12.55 3.92
CA ARG A 202 3.67 11.10 3.79
C ARG A 202 3.55 10.69 2.33
N PHE A 203 4.57 10.01 1.82
CA PHE A 203 4.54 9.37 0.52
C PHE A 203 4.33 7.87 0.66
N GLY A 204 3.47 7.31 -0.20
CA GLY A 204 3.24 5.87 -0.28
C GLY A 204 3.03 5.41 -1.71
N LEU A 205 3.41 4.16 -1.99
CA LEU A 205 3.01 3.49 -3.22
C LEU A 205 1.82 2.59 -2.92
N PHE A 206 0.79 2.67 -3.75
CA PHE A 206 -0.46 1.96 -3.58
C PHE A 206 -0.82 1.14 -4.81
N THR A 207 -1.26 -0.10 -4.56
CA THR A 207 -1.84 -0.98 -5.59
C THR A 207 -2.82 -1.95 -4.95
N PHE A 208 -3.67 -2.57 -5.77
CA PHE A 208 -4.57 -3.64 -5.36
C PHE A 208 -4.17 -4.93 -6.05
N LEU A 209 -4.26 -6.04 -5.32
CA LEU A 209 -3.84 -7.35 -5.76
C LEU A 209 -5.04 -8.28 -5.78
N PHE A 210 -5.07 -9.20 -6.75
CA PHE A 210 -6.14 -10.16 -6.89
C PHE A 210 -5.68 -11.44 -7.62
N ASP A 211 -6.50 -12.47 -7.51
CA ASP A 211 -6.30 -13.75 -8.15
C ASP A 211 -6.90 -13.80 -9.56
N GLU A 212 -7.00 -15.00 -10.12
CA GLU A 212 -7.56 -15.21 -11.45
C GLU A 212 -9.07 -14.88 -11.53
N GLU A 213 -9.81 -15.09 -10.45
CA GLU A 213 -11.23 -14.73 -10.39
C GLU A 213 -11.41 -13.20 -10.39
N GLY A 214 -10.62 -12.49 -9.57
CA GLY A 214 -10.58 -11.04 -9.56
C GLY A 214 -10.18 -10.47 -10.93
N ARG A 215 -9.18 -11.08 -11.61
CA ARG A 215 -8.79 -10.68 -12.96
C ARG A 215 -9.95 -10.79 -13.97
N ARG A 216 -10.68 -11.89 -13.93
CA ARG A 216 -11.87 -12.09 -14.79
C ARG A 216 -12.98 -11.08 -14.47
N ALA A 217 -13.18 -10.78 -13.18
CA ALA A 217 -14.16 -9.76 -12.76
C ALA A 217 -13.77 -8.36 -13.24
N GLU A 218 -12.49 -7.98 -13.11
CA GLU A 218 -11.98 -6.72 -13.64
C GLU A 218 -12.17 -6.62 -15.17
N GLN A 219 -11.88 -7.69 -15.90
CA GLN A 219 -12.06 -7.73 -17.35
C GLN A 219 -13.52 -7.53 -17.74
N ARG A 220 -14.48 -8.27 -17.13
CA ARG A 220 -15.90 -8.08 -17.39
C ARG A 220 -16.34 -6.63 -17.13
N MET A 221 -15.95 -6.06 -16.00
CA MET A 221 -16.26 -4.66 -15.67
C MET A 221 -15.73 -3.68 -16.72
N ARG A 222 -14.52 -3.91 -17.26
CA ARG A 222 -13.93 -3.07 -18.31
C ARG A 222 -14.70 -3.18 -19.62
N GLN A 223 -15.13 -4.37 -20.00
CA GLN A 223 -15.95 -4.62 -21.17
C GLN A 223 -17.28 -3.89 -21.09
N GLU A 224 -17.99 -4.02 -19.98
CA GLU A 224 -19.27 -3.36 -19.71
C GLU A 224 -19.16 -1.82 -19.78
N ARG A 225 -18.00 -1.24 -19.47
CA ARG A 225 -17.74 0.20 -19.53
C ARG A 225 -17.27 0.69 -20.90
N GLY A 226 -17.13 -0.17 -21.90
CA GLY A 226 -16.53 0.20 -23.20
C GLY A 226 -15.07 0.66 -23.10
N LEU A 227 -14.36 0.29 -22.04
CA LEU A 227 -12.95 0.63 -21.79
C LEU A 227 -12.00 -0.39 -22.42
N GLU A 228 -12.47 -1.22 -23.33
CA GLU A 228 -11.65 -2.11 -24.14
C GLU A 228 -10.77 -1.26 -25.06
N GLY A 229 -9.46 -1.40 -24.93
CA GLY A 229 -8.48 -0.72 -25.80
C GLY A 229 -7.68 0.40 -25.16
N ALA A 230 -8.04 0.92 -24.00
CA ALA A 230 -7.14 1.78 -23.23
C ALA A 230 -5.98 0.93 -22.67
N LYS A 231 -4.86 0.90 -23.39
CA LYS A 231 -3.63 0.25 -22.94
C LYS A 231 -3.23 0.83 -21.57
N ARG A 232 -2.93 -0.08 -20.68
CA ARG A 232 -2.30 0.21 -19.38
C ARG A 232 -0.93 0.82 -19.55
#